data_8ce89ba42ca7c3f481e7fc216b251eaf
#
_entry.id   8ce89ba42ca7c3f481e7fc216b251eaf
#
_cell.length_a   1.000
_cell.length_b   1.000
_cell.length_c   1.000
_cell.angle_alpha   90.00
_cell.angle_beta   90.00
_cell.angle_gamma   90.00
#
_symmetry.space_group_name_H-M   'P 1'
#
loop_
_entity.id
_entity.type
_entity.pdbx_description
1 polymer ?
#
loop_
_entity_poly.entity_id
_entity_poly.type
_entity_poly.pdbx_seq_one_letter_code
_entity_poly.pdbx_strand_id
1 'polypeptide(L)'
;CAELPAEKKQRFLQIQEALSGLSSKFNDNLLDATNAYSLLIDDEKALSGIPADVLQTAKELAEEDSKTGWKFTLHMPAYLPVLQYADNRDLREQMYRAYATRASEFDSQTGAERDNMPLINKILDLRQEAAQMLGYENYAEVSLATKMATSPQQVLDFLGKLAAKAKPYAEQDLQALKQFAAERLNLSTLEAWDLAYVSEKLREERYA
;
A
#
# COMPACT_ATOMS: atom_id res chain seq x y z
N CYS A 1 14.13 -17.43 -25.01
CA CYS A 1 15.07 -18.27 -24.23
C CYS A 1 15.71 -19.41 -25.06
N ALA A 2 14.94 -20.07 -25.90
CA ALA A 2 15.44 -21.21 -26.69
C ALA A 2 16.57 -20.83 -27.67
N GLU A 3 16.56 -19.62 -28.18
CA GLU A 3 17.47 -19.09 -29.21
C GLU A 3 18.77 -18.47 -28.64
N LEU A 4 18.89 -18.33 -27.31
CA LEU A 4 20.09 -17.78 -26.70
C LEU A 4 21.29 -18.75 -26.82
N PRO A 5 22.53 -18.24 -27.05
CA PRO A 5 23.76 -19.03 -26.93
C PRO A 5 23.90 -19.67 -25.54
N ALA A 6 24.63 -20.80 -25.44
CA ALA A 6 24.72 -21.59 -24.20
C ALA A 6 25.17 -20.76 -22.98
N GLU A 7 26.19 -19.90 -23.13
CA GLU A 7 26.67 -19.03 -22.05
C GLU A 7 25.60 -18.01 -21.60
N LYS A 8 24.85 -17.44 -22.55
CA LYS A 8 23.76 -16.53 -22.25
C LYS A 8 22.58 -17.24 -21.60
N LYS A 9 22.31 -18.51 -21.99
CA LYS A 9 21.27 -19.31 -21.31
C LYS A 9 21.58 -19.52 -19.84
N GLN A 10 22.82 -19.86 -19.50
CA GLN A 10 23.22 -20.05 -18.11
C GLN A 10 23.03 -18.77 -17.30
N ARG A 11 23.52 -17.61 -17.83
CA ARG A 11 23.34 -16.31 -17.17
C ARG A 11 21.87 -15.95 -17.01
N PHE A 12 21.05 -16.17 -18.04
CA PHE A 12 19.61 -15.91 -18.00
C PHE A 12 18.90 -16.75 -16.93
N LEU A 13 19.25 -18.04 -16.79
CA LEU A 13 18.70 -18.89 -15.72
C LEU A 13 19.07 -18.38 -14.33
N GLN A 14 20.33 -17.97 -14.12
CA GLN A 14 20.76 -17.34 -12.86
C GLN A 14 19.97 -16.07 -12.54
N ILE A 15 19.69 -15.24 -13.54
CA ILE A 15 18.86 -14.03 -13.37
C ILE A 15 17.44 -14.41 -12.96
N GLN A 16 16.81 -15.39 -13.61
CA GLN A 16 15.46 -15.83 -13.28
C GLN A 16 15.39 -16.41 -11.86
N GLU A 17 16.36 -17.19 -11.45
CA GLU A 17 16.46 -17.72 -10.10
C GLU A 17 16.65 -16.61 -9.06
N ALA A 18 17.55 -15.66 -9.33
CA ALA A 18 17.76 -14.51 -8.47
C ALA A 18 16.50 -13.62 -8.36
N LEU A 19 15.80 -13.35 -9.47
CA LEU A 19 14.54 -12.59 -9.47
C LEU A 19 13.45 -13.29 -8.65
N SER A 20 13.35 -14.61 -8.75
CA SER A 20 12.41 -15.40 -7.94
C SER A 20 12.72 -15.25 -6.46
N GLY A 21 13.97 -15.44 -6.05
CA GLY A 21 14.40 -15.30 -4.65
C GLY A 21 14.18 -13.89 -4.11
N LEU A 22 14.52 -12.85 -4.90
CA LEU A 22 14.31 -11.45 -4.51
C LEU A 22 12.83 -11.10 -4.38
N SER A 23 11.98 -11.63 -5.26
CA SER A 23 10.53 -11.41 -5.19
C SER A 23 9.91 -12.09 -3.96
N SER A 24 10.34 -13.31 -3.63
CA SER A 24 9.93 -13.98 -2.40
C SER A 24 10.35 -13.17 -1.17
N LYS A 25 11.61 -12.75 -1.10
CA LYS A 25 12.12 -11.95 0.02
C LYS A 25 11.39 -10.62 0.16
N PHE A 26 11.04 -9.97 -0.95
CA PHE A 26 10.24 -8.74 -0.95
C PHE A 26 8.87 -8.97 -0.28
N ASN A 27 8.18 -10.03 -0.66
CA ASN A 27 6.87 -10.37 -0.10
C ASN A 27 6.98 -10.78 1.38
N ASP A 28 8.00 -11.56 1.75
CA ASP A 28 8.25 -11.97 3.13
C ASP A 28 8.50 -10.74 4.02
N ASN A 29 9.35 -9.81 3.58
CA ASN A 29 9.60 -8.57 4.31
C ASN A 29 8.31 -7.77 4.56
N LEU A 30 7.46 -7.63 3.54
CA LEU A 30 6.18 -6.92 3.66
C LEU A 30 5.21 -7.63 4.59
N LEU A 31 5.11 -8.96 4.48
CA LEU A 31 4.25 -9.77 5.35
C LEU A 31 4.72 -9.68 6.81
N ASP A 32 6.02 -9.85 7.03
CA ASP A 32 6.62 -9.79 8.36
C ASP A 32 6.48 -8.40 8.99
N ALA A 33 6.67 -7.33 8.21
CA ALA A 33 6.43 -5.96 8.68
C ALA A 33 4.97 -5.73 9.06
N THR A 34 4.03 -6.30 8.29
CA THR A 34 2.60 -6.23 8.59
C THR A 34 2.26 -6.97 9.88
N ASN A 35 2.81 -8.19 10.06
CA ASN A 35 2.55 -9.04 11.22
C ASN A 35 3.23 -8.53 12.50
N ALA A 36 4.38 -7.87 12.37
CA ALA A 36 5.13 -7.36 13.51
C ALA A 36 4.49 -6.13 14.16
N TYR A 37 3.68 -5.37 13.40
CA TYR A 37 3.06 -4.17 13.94
C TYR A 37 1.88 -4.49 14.84
N SER A 38 1.87 -3.88 16.01
CA SER A 38 0.68 -3.79 16.86
C SER A 38 0.67 -2.48 17.63
N LEU A 39 -0.52 -1.92 17.78
CA LEU A 39 -0.78 -0.73 18.58
C LEU A 39 -1.78 -1.09 19.69
N LEU A 40 -1.33 -1.01 20.94
CA LEU A 40 -2.18 -1.20 22.11
C LEU A 40 -2.67 0.17 22.59
N ILE A 41 -3.97 0.30 22.76
CA ILE A 41 -4.63 1.49 23.30
C ILE A 41 -5.37 1.08 24.57
N ASP A 42 -5.17 1.80 25.66
CA ASP A 42 -5.78 1.59 26.96
C ASP A 42 -6.84 2.67 27.32
N ASP A 43 -6.87 3.78 26.57
CA ASP A 43 -7.86 4.85 26.74
C ASP A 43 -9.05 4.64 25.78
N GLU A 44 -10.18 4.25 26.35
CA GLU A 44 -11.44 4.06 25.62
C GLU A 44 -11.89 5.33 24.87
N LYS A 45 -11.59 6.52 25.41
CA LYS A 45 -11.95 7.79 24.76
C LYS A 45 -11.24 8.01 23.43
N ALA A 46 -10.05 7.45 23.27
CA ALA A 46 -9.30 7.53 22.04
C ALA A 46 -9.93 6.71 20.89
N LEU A 47 -10.92 5.86 21.21
CA LEU A 47 -11.56 4.90 20.29
C LEU A 47 -12.93 5.38 19.78
N SER A 48 -13.34 6.59 20.13
CA SER A 48 -14.60 7.18 19.68
C SER A 48 -14.78 7.03 18.17
N GLY A 49 -15.99 6.67 17.75
CA GLY A 49 -16.38 6.50 16.35
C GLY A 49 -16.11 5.11 15.76
N ILE A 50 -15.20 4.32 16.35
CA ILE A 50 -14.88 2.97 15.85
C ILE A 50 -16.06 2.02 16.14
N PRO A 51 -16.51 1.20 15.16
CA PRO A 51 -17.62 0.26 15.34
C PRO A 51 -17.38 -0.76 16.48
N ALA A 52 -18.45 -1.14 17.18
CA ALA A 52 -18.38 -2.00 18.36
C ALA A 52 -17.80 -3.40 18.09
N ASP A 53 -18.09 -3.97 16.94
CA ASP A 53 -17.56 -5.28 16.51
C ASP A 53 -16.03 -5.22 16.26
N VAL A 54 -15.55 -4.11 15.71
CA VAL A 54 -14.10 -3.86 15.53
C VAL A 54 -13.42 -3.71 16.90
N LEU A 55 -14.03 -2.97 17.82
CA LEU A 55 -13.52 -2.82 19.19
C LEU A 55 -13.52 -4.17 19.94
N GLN A 56 -14.56 -4.98 19.77
CA GLN A 56 -14.60 -6.30 20.38
C GLN A 56 -13.44 -7.19 19.89
N THR A 57 -13.21 -7.23 18.58
CA THR A 57 -12.08 -7.97 18.00
C THR A 57 -10.74 -7.45 18.50
N ALA A 58 -10.56 -6.12 18.57
CA ALA A 58 -9.33 -5.52 19.08
C ALA A 58 -9.07 -5.85 20.56
N LYS A 59 -10.15 -5.94 21.36
CA LYS A 59 -10.08 -6.35 22.76
C LYS A 59 -9.65 -7.81 22.91
N GLU A 60 -10.27 -8.71 22.15
CA GLU A 60 -9.92 -10.13 22.12
C GLU A 60 -8.45 -10.35 21.75
N LEU A 61 -7.95 -9.63 20.74
CA LEU A 61 -6.54 -9.67 20.35
C LEU A 61 -5.58 -9.17 21.46
N ALA A 62 -6.00 -8.21 22.27
CA ALA A 62 -5.21 -7.76 23.41
C ALA A 62 -5.20 -8.83 24.52
N GLU A 63 -6.35 -9.45 24.80
CA GLU A 63 -6.50 -10.52 25.80
C GLU A 63 -5.68 -11.77 25.43
N GLU A 64 -5.60 -12.15 24.15
CA GLU A 64 -4.73 -13.23 23.65
C GLU A 64 -3.25 -12.98 24.00
N ASP A 65 -2.81 -11.71 23.96
CA ASP A 65 -1.47 -11.30 24.38
C ASP A 65 -1.36 -11.11 25.91
N SER A 66 -2.38 -11.43 26.71
CA SER A 66 -2.44 -11.15 28.14
C SER A 66 -2.29 -9.66 28.48
N LYS A 67 -2.82 -8.78 27.62
CA LYS A 67 -2.82 -7.32 27.78
C LYS A 67 -4.23 -6.79 28.02
N THR A 68 -4.30 -5.67 28.73
CA THR A 68 -5.53 -4.89 28.91
C THR A 68 -5.64 -3.82 27.83
N GLY A 69 -6.84 -3.53 27.34
CA GLY A 69 -7.08 -2.53 26.30
C GLY A 69 -7.47 -3.13 24.96
N TRP A 70 -7.13 -2.43 23.88
CA TRP A 70 -7.49 -2.78 22.51
C TRP A 70 -6.26 -2.82 21.64
N LYS A 71 -6.03 -3.95 20.99
CA LYS A 71 -4.87 -4.17 20.09
C LYS A 71 -5.30 -4.04 18.65
N PHE A 72 -4.74 -3.04 17.95
CA PHE A 72 -4.92 -2.84 16.52
C PHE A 72 -3.70 -3.31 15.74
N THR A 73 -3.96 -3.88 14.56
CA THR A 73 -2.93 -4.39 13.63
C THR A 73 -3.06 -3.70 12.26
N LEU A 74 -2.11 -3.95 11.36
CA LEU A 74 -2.17 -3.42 9.99
C LEU A 74 -2.91 -4.33 9.00
N HIS A 75 -3.54 -5.41 9.48
CA HIS A 75 -4.42 -6.20 8.64
C HIS A 75 -5.68 -5.40 8.29
N MET A 76 -6.14 -5.51 7.04
CA MET A 76 -7.23 -4.67 6.52
C MET A 76 -8.50 -4.64 7.37
N PRO A 77 -8.97 -5.76 7.97
CA PRO A 77 -10.16 -5.74 8.83
C PRO A 77 -10.02 -4.90 10.11
N ALA A 78 -8.79 -4.67 10.60
CA ALA A 78 -8.51 -3.80 11.73
C ALA A 78 -8.11 -2.39 11.28
N TYR A 79 -7.27 -2.28 10.24
CA TYR A 79 -6.72 -1.03 9.76
C TYR A 79 -7.76 -0.12 9.13
N LEU A 80 -8.53 -0.63 8.16
CA LEU A 80 -9.46 0.20 7.39
C LEU A 80 -10.57 0.81 8.24
N PRO A 81 -11.24 0.10 9.19
CA PRO A 81 -12.23 0.71 10.06
C PRO A 81 -11.69 1.82 10.95
N VAL A 82 -10.42 1.74 11.40
CA VAL A 82 -9.79 2.85 12.14
C VAL A 82 -9.70 4.08 11.25
N LEU A 83 -9.26 3.94 10.00
CA LEU A 83 -9.14 5.06 9.05
C LEU A 83 -10.51 5.66 8.68
N GLN A 84 -11.56 4.84 8.62
CA GLN A 84 -12.90 5.29 8.22
C GLN A 84 -13.70 5.91 9.38
N TYR A 85 -13.54 5.38 10.59
CA TYR A 85 -14.49 5.67 11.68
C TYR A 85 -13.86 6.33 12.91
N ALA A 86 -12.57 6.17 13.19
CA ALA A 86 -11.97 6.77 14.38
C ALA A 86 -12.07 8.30 14.33
N ASP A 87 -12.71 8.90 15.33
CA ASP A 87 -12.76 10.37 15.45
C ASP A 87 -11.39 10.95 15.81
N ASN A 88 -10.54 10.17 16.47
CA ASN A 88 -9.19 10.56 16.84
C ASN A 88 -8.26 10.62 15.61
N ARG A 89 -7.94 11.86 15.19
CA ARG A 89 -7.10 12.13 14.03
C ARG A 89 -5.67 11.61 14.19
N ASP A 90 -5.09 11.71 15.38
CA ASP A 90 -3.72 11.26 15.66
C ASP A 90 -3.63 9.73 15.53
N LEU A 91 -4.68 9.01 15.96
CA LEU A 91 -4.78 7.56 15.77
C LEU A 91 -4.82 7.18 14.29
N ARG A 92 -5.61 7.91 13.47
CA ARG A 92 -5.63 7.70 12.01
C ARG A 92 -4.26 7.94 11.38
N GLU A 93 -3.60 9.05 11.74
CA GLU A 93 -2.25 9.36 11.27
C GLU A 93 -1.24 8.26 11.64
N GLN A 94 -1.23 7.83 12.90
CA GLN A 94 -0.32 6.79 13.37
C GLN A 94 -0.49 5.48 12.60
N MET A 95 -1.74 5.03 12.44
CA MET A 95 -2.03 3.81 11.68
C MET A 95 -1.69 3.95 10.20
N TYR A 96 -2.02 5.09 9.58
CA TYR A 96 -1.71 5.39 8.19
C TYR A 96 -0.19 5.36 7.94
N ARG A 97 0.58 6.06 8.76
CA ARG A 97 2.05 6.10 8.62
C ARG A 97 2.65 4.70 8.78
N ALA A 98 2.23 3.96 9.81
CA ALA A 98 2.69 2.61 10.01
C ALA A 98 2.39 1.70 8.80
N TYR A 99 1.20 1.82 8.21
CA TYR A 99 0.82 1.05 7.03
C TYR A 99 1.60 1.46 5.77
N ALA A 100 1.75 2.76 5.54
CA ALA A 100 2.37 3.30 4.33
C ALA A 100 3.89 3.08 4.27
N THR A 101 4.54 2.99 5.44
CA THR A 101 6.00 2.85 5.54
C THR A 101 6.49 1.42 5.77
N ARG A 102 5.59 0.42 5.74
CA ARG A 102 5.98 -0.99 5.90
C ARG A 102 7.07 -1.41 4.92
N ALA A 103 8.03 -2.17 5.42
CA ALA A 103 9.15 -2.69 4.64
C ALA A 103 9.92 -1.60 3.85
N SER A 104 10.09 -0.44 4.46
CA SER A 104 10.91 0.67 3.95
C SER A 104 11.89 1.16 5.01
N GLU A 105 12.82 2.03 4.64
CA GLU A 105 13.73 2.69 5.58
C GLU A 105 13.02 3.53 6.65
N PHE A 106 11.75 3.86 6.43
CA PHE A 106 10.92 4.63 7.37
C PHE A 106 10.08 3.75 8.31
N ASP A 107 10.18 2.43 8.20
CA ASP A 107 9.47 1.51 9.09
C ASP A 107 10.01 1.62 10.52
N SER A 108 9.22 2.23 11.40
CA SER A 108 9.60 2.50 12.79
C SER A 108 9.67 1.24 13.67
N GLN A 109 9.07 0.14 13.25
CA GLN A 109 8.97 -1.10 14.04
C GLN A 109 10.06 -2.11 13.69
N THR A 110 10.43 -2.21 12.42
CA THR A 110 11.33 -3.25 11.93
C THR A 110 12.65 -2.72 11.38
N GLY A 111 12.74 -1.41 11.18
CA GLY A 111 13.96 -0.75 10.73
C GLY A 111 14.50 -1.29 9.41
N ALA A 112 15.82 -1.17 9.22
CA ALA A 112 16.50 -1.53 7.99
C ALA A 112 16.51 -3.03 7.66
N GLU A 113 16.18 -3.92 8.60
CA GLU A 113 16.23 -5.37 8.38
C GLU A 113 15.21 -5.86 7.33
N ARG A 114 14.09 -5.13 7.19
CA ARG A 114 13.01 -5.46 6.24
C ARG A 114 12.85 -4.42 5.14
N ASP A 115 13.84 -3.53 4.97
CA ASP A 115 13.81 -2.55 3.90
C ASP A 115 13.91 -3.21 2.53
N ASN A 116 12.87 -3.00 1.71
CA ASN A 116 12.78 -3.52 0.36
C ASN A 116 13.48 -2.65 -0.69
N MET A 117 13.96 -1.45 -0.37
CA MET A 117 14.61 -0.57 -1.36
C MET A 117 15.83 -1.21 -2.02
N PRO A 118 16.75 -1.88 -1.28
CA PRO A 118 17.86 -2.59 -1.90
C PRO A 118 17.42 -3.73 -2.83
N LEU A 119 16.31 -4.41 -2.50
CA LEU A 119 15.75 -5.47 -3.34
C LEU A 119 15.15 -4.90 -4.62
N ILE A 120 14.45 -3.76 -4.54
CA ILE A 120 13.87 -3.06 -5.69
C ILE A 120 14.97 -2.72 -6.71
N ASN A 121 16.05 -2.09 -6.25
CA ASN A 121 17.16 -1.72 -7.12
C ASN A 121 17.75 -2.94 -7.83
N LYS A 122 18.00 -4.02 -7.09
CA LYS A 122 18.56 -5.25 -7.65
C LYS A 122 17.59 -5.94 -8.62
N ILE A 123 16.29 -5.94 -8.33
CA ILE A 123 15.26 -6.48 -9.25
C ILE A 123 15.25 -5.67 -10.55
N LEU A 124 15.32 -4.34 -10.48
CA LEU A 124 15.32 -3.48 -11.66
C LEU A 124 16.56 -3.72 -12.54
N ASP A 125 17.74 -3.81 -11.92
CA ASP A 125 18.99 -4.10 -12.64
C ASP A 125 18.94 -5.45 -13.36
N LEU A 126 18.50 -6.51 -12.68
CA LEU A 126 18.37 -7.85 -13.25
C LEU A 126 17.32 -7.92 -14.35
N ARG A 127 16.19 -7.20 -14.20
CA ARG A 127 15.17 -7.10 -15.24
C ARG A 127 15.71 -6.40 -16.49
N GLN A 128 16.50 -5.34 -16.32
CA GLN A 128 17.13 -4.65 -17.43
C GLN A 128 18.14 -5.55 -18.16
N GLU A 129 19.02 -6.25 -17.42
CA GLU A 129 19.94 -7.23 -17.99
C GLU A 129 19.20 -8.32 -18.78
N ALA A 130 18.15 -8.89 -18.21
CA ALA A 130 17.33 -9.91 -18.87
C ALA A 130 16.70 -9.39 -20.17
N ALA A 131 16.18 -8.15 -20.17
CA ALA A 131 15.59 -7.54 -21.35
C ALA A 131 16.62 -7.39 -22.47
N GLN A 132 17.80 -6.86 -22.17
CA GLN A 132 18.89 -6.70 -23.15
C GLN A 132 19.37 -8.06 -23.69
N MET A 133 19.46 -9.09 -22.84
CA MET A 133 19.82 -10.44 -23.31
C MET A 133 18.83 -11.00 -24.31
N LEU A 134 17.53 -10.66 -24.18
CA LEU A 134 16.46 -11.08 -25.06
C LEU A 134 16.29 -10.18 -26.29
N GLY A 135 17.10 -9.11 -26.41
CA GLY A 135 17.04 -8.16 -27.54
C GLY A 135 15.96 -7.09 -27.42
N TYR A 136 15.44 -6.86 -26.21
CA TYR A 136 14.51 -5.77 -25.91
C TYR A 136 15.22 -4.58 -25.27
N GLU A 137 14.67 -3.39 -25.47
CA GLU A 137 15.23 -2.16 -24.90
C GLU A 137 15.03 -2.11 -23.37
N ASN A 138 13.88 -2.58 -22.88
CA ASN A 138 13.52 -2.56 -21.47
C ASN A 138 12.58 -3.72 -21.11
N TYR A 139 12.38 -3.92 -19.80
CA TYR A 139 11.54 -5.02 -19.28
C TYR A 139 10.03 -4.85 -19.58
N ALA A 140 9.56 -3.62 -19.82
CA ALA A 140 8.16 -3.41 -20.23
C ALA A 140 7.88 -4.05 -21.60
N GLU A 141 8.82 -3.94 -22.54
CA GLU A 141 8.73 -4.63 -23.84
C GLU A 141 8.73 -6.14 -23.69
N VAL A 142 9.61 -6.70 -22.85
CA VAL A 142 9.59 -8.14 -22.52
C VAL A 142 8.23 -8.56 -21.97
N SER A 143 7.68 -7.78 -21.04
CA SER A 143 6.38 -8.06 -20.44
C SER A 143 5.22 -8.04 -21.45
N LEU A 144 5.33 -7.21 -22.48
CA LEU A 144 4.28 -7.07 -23.50
C LEU A 144 4.41 -8.08 -24.67
N ALA A 145 5.58 -8.72 -24.82
CA ALA A 145 5.86 -9.62 -25.97
C ALA A 145 4.82 -10.73 -26.17
N THR A 146 4.13 -11.15 -25.13
CA THR A 146 3.08 -12.18 -25.16
C THR A 146 1.68 -11.64 -24.83
N LYS A 147 1.50 -10.32 -24.83
CA LYS A 147 0.25 -9.65 -24.45
C LYS A 147 -0.38 -8.95 -25.66
N MET A 148 -1.62 -8.48 -25.50
CA MET A 148 -2.38 -7.82 -26.57
C MET A 148 -1.85 -6.44 -26.94
N ALA A 149 -1.29 -5.68 -25.99
CA ALA A 149 -0.71 -4.38 -26.27
C ALA A 149 0.59 -4.55 -27.06
N THR A 150 0.77 -3.76 -28.12
CA THR A 150 1.88 -3.90 -29.06
C THR A 150 3.14 -3.15 -28.63
N SER A 151 3.02 -2.19 -27.72
CA SER A 151 4.15 -1.42 -27.21
C SER A 151 3.84 -0.78 -25.85
N PRO A 152 4.87 -0.46 -25.03
CA PRO A 152 4.71 0.34 -23.82
C PRO A 152 4.03 1.70 -24.09
N GLN A 153 4.33 2.34 -25.23
CA GLN A 153 3.72 3.61 -25.61
C GLN A 153 2.20 3.49 -25.81
N GLN A 154 1.71 2.41 -26.43
CA GLN A 154 0.27 2.17 -26.57
C GLN A 154 -0.42 2.10 -25.20
N VAL A 155 0.19 1.46 -24.21
CA VAL A 155 -0.33 1.38 -22.84
C VAL A 155 -0.35 2.75 -22.18
N LEU A 156 0.75 3.51 -22.30
CA LEU A 156 0.86 4.87 -21.75
C LEU A 156 -0.16 5.82 -22.37
N ASP A 157 -0.36 5.76 -23.68
CA ASP A 157 -1.34 6.59 -24.40
C ASP A 157 -2.78 6.28 -23.94
N PHE A 158 -3.08 4.98 -23.77
CA PHE A 158 -4.39 4.55 -23.25
C PHE A 158 -4.63 5.04 -21.81
N LEU A 159 -3.67 4.82 -20.91
CA LEU A 159 -3.77 5.24 -19.52
C LEU A 159 -3.80 6.77 -19.40
N GLY A 160 -2.99 7.48 -20.20
CA GLY A 160 -2.96 8.94 -20.24
C GLY A 160 -4.32 9.54 -20.66
N LYS A 161 -4.97 8.94 -21.67
CA LYS A 161 -6.34 9.35 -22.10
C LYS A 161 -7.38 9.10 -21.00
N LEU A 162 -7.30 7.96 -20.30
CA LEU A 162 -8.16 7.69 -19.14
C LEU A 162 -7.95 8.70 -18.02
N ALA A 163 -6.69 8.93 -17.64
CA ALA A 163 -6.33 9.87 -16.58
C ALA A 163 -6.81 11.29 -16.90
N ALA A 164 -6.63 11.76 -18.14
CA ALA A 164 -7.10 13.08 -18.56
C ALA A 164 -8.62 13.23 -18.45
N LYS A 165 -9.38 12.17 -18.71
CA LYS A 165 -10.85 12.17 -18.56
C LYS A 165 -11.29 12.08 -17.09
N ALA A 166 -10.61 11.28 -16.27
CA ALA A 166 -10.98 11.04 -14.87
C ALA A 166 -10.57 12.21 -13.94
N LYS A 167 -9.44 12.85 -14.21
CA LYS A 167 -8.87 13.88 -13.34
C LYS A 167 -9.83 15.01 -12.98
N PRO A 168 -10.57 15.65 -13.89
CA PRO A 168 -11.51 16.73 -13.55
C PRO A 168 -12.59 16.30 -12.54
N TYR A 169 -13.07 15.06 -12.63
CA TYR A 169 -14.06 14.51 -11.70
C TYR A 169 -13.45 14.25 -10.33
N ALA A 170 -12.25 13.67 -10.30
CA ALA A 170 -11.52 13.45 -9.06
C ALA A 170 -11.20 14.78 -8.33
N GLU A 171 -10.88 15.83 -9.07
CA GLU A 171 -10.68 17.18 -8.51
C GLU A 171 -11.98 17.75 -7.92
N GLN A 172 -13.12 17.55 -8.57
CA GLN A 172 -14.44 17.95 -8.06
C GLN A 172 -14.79 17.15 -6.78
N ASP A 173 -14.58 15.85 -6.76
CA ASP A 173 -14.80 15.00 -5.59
C ASP A 173 -13.92 15.44 -4.42
N LEU A 174 -12.64 15.72 -4.67
CA LEU A 174 -11.72 16.21 -3.65
C LEU A 174 -12.14 17.58 -3.10
N GLN A 175 -12.65 18.49 -3.94
CA GLN A 175 -13.18 19.77 -3.47
C GLN A 175 -14.42 19.60 -2.60
N ALA A 176 -15.33 18.68 -2.97
CA ALA A 176 -16.49 18.37 -2.14
C ALA A 176 -16.09 17.82 -0.76
N LEU A 177 -15.08 16.94 -0.69
CA LEU A 177 -14.53 16.43 0.56
C LEU A 177 -13.90 17.56 1.40
N LYS A 178 -13.10 18.44 0.80
CA LYS A 178 -12.47 19.59 1.49
C LYS A 178 -13.51 20.53 2.08
N GLN A 179 -14.54 20.85 1.31
CA GLN A 179 -15.62 21.74 1.76
C GLN A 179 -16.38 21.11 2.93
N PHE A 180 -16.77 19.83 2.80
CA PHE A 180 -17.45 19.11 3.87
C PHE A 180 -16.61 19.03 5.14
N ALA A 181 -15.32 18.72 5.02
CA ALA A 181 -14.38 18.65 6.13
C ALA A 181 -14.28 19.97 6.89
N ALA A 182 -14.17 21.08 6.17
CA ALA A 182 -14.09 22.43 6.77
C ALA A 182 -15.39 22.82 7.45
N GLU A 183 -16.54 22.64 6.80
CA GLU A 183 -17.85 23.11 7.26
C GLU A 183 -18.47 22.24 8.37
N ARG A 184 -18.25 20.92 8.32
CA ARG A 184 -18.93 19.95 9.18
C ARG A 184 -18.02 19.27 10.20
N LEU A 185 -16.74 19.13 9.92
CA LEU A 185 -15.80 18.40 10.77
C LEU A 185 -14.72 19.28 11.39
N ASN A 186 -14.75 20.59 11.12
CA ASN A 186 -13.75 21.56 11.60
C ASN A 186 -12.30 21.18 11.20
N LEU A 187 -12.13 20.58 10.02
CA LEU A 187 -10.85 20.22 9.45
C LEU A 187 -10.51 21.18 8.31
N SER A 188 -9.62 22.13 8.56
CA SER A 188 -9.21 23.15 7.58
C SER A 188 -8.31 22.61 6.46
N THR A 189 -7.60 21.53 6.73
CA THR A 189 -6.72 20.84 5.77
C THR A 189 -6.98 19.34 5.82
N LEU A 190 -6.99 18.71 4.64
CA LEU A 190 -7.07 17.25 4.51
C LEU A 190 -5.68 16.67 4.26
N GLU A 191 -5.32 15.73 5.12
CA GLU A 191 -4.15 14.88 4.95
C GLU A 191 -4.58 13.50 4.42
N ALA A 192 -3.62 12.68 4.03
CA ALA A 192 -3.91 11.37 3.45
C ALA A 192 -4.70 10.46 4.42
N TRP A 193 -4.45 10.55 5.71
CA TRP A 193 -5.16 9.80 6.76
C TRP A 193 -6.56 10.32 7.08
N ASP A 194 -6.97 11.46 6.51
CA ASP A 194 -8.31 12.01 6.69
C ASP A 194 -9.28 11.58 5.58
N LEU A 195 -8.77 11.20 4.41
CA LEU A 195 -9.60 10.97 3.22
C LEU A 195 -10.66 9.89 3.43
N ALA A 196 -10.29 8.76 4.02
CA ALA A 196 -11.23 7.68 4.28
C ALA A 196 -12.31 8.08 5.30
N TYR A 197 -11.90 8.78 6.37
CA TYR A 197 -12.80 9.29 7.41
C TYR A 197 -13.78 10.32 6.86
N VAL A 198 -13.30 11.34 6.17
CA VAL A 198 -14.14 12.40 5.61
C VAL A 198 -15.09 11.84 4.54
N SER A 199 -14.62 10.92 3.73
CA SER A 199 -15.43 10.24 2.71
C SER A 199 -16.58 9.45 3.34
N GLU A 200 -16.32 8.72 4.43
CA GLU A 200 -17.32 7.96 5.14
C GLU A 200 -18.34 8.88 5.83
N LYS A 201 -17.91 9.95 6.50
CA LYS A 201 -18.80 10.94 7.12
C LYS A 201 -19.69 11.65 6.09
N LEU A 202 -19.16 11.98 4.92
CA LEU A 202 -19.97 12.54 3.83
C LEU A 202 -20.98 11.53 3.29
N ARG A 203 -20.60 10.25 3.20
CA ARG A 203 -21.50 9.18 2.80
C ARG A 203 -22.64 8.98 3.81
N GLU A 204 -22.32 8.96 5.10
CA GLU A 204 -23.31 8.88 6.17
C GLU A 204 -24.32 10.05 6.09
N GLU A 205 -23.84 11.30 5.91
CA GLU A 205 -24.73 12.47 5.81
C GLU A 205 -25.65 12.40 4.58
N ARG A 206 -25.18 11.85 3.45
CA ARG A 206 -25.97 11.83 2.21
C ARG A 206 -26.96 10.68 2.10
N TYR A 207 -26.66 9.55 2.76
CA TYR A 207 -27.37 8.28 2.50
C TYR A 207 -27.84 7.55 3.76
N ALA A 208 -27.69 8.13 4.95
CA ALA A 208 -28.20 7.55 6.21
C ALA A 208 -29.67 7.85 6.44
#